data_6dc31daaf31e1e6cff7429f5a7d3b1e4
#
_entry.id   6dc31daaf31e1e6cff7429f5a7d3b1e4
#
_cell.length_a   1.000
_cell.length_b   1.000
_cell.length_c   1.000
_cell.angle_alpha   90.00
_cell.angle_beta   90.00
_cell.angle_gamma   90.00
#
_symmetry.space_group_name_H-M   'P 1'
#
loop_
_entity.id
_entity.type
_entity.pdbx_description
1 polymer ?
#
loop_
_entity_poly.entity_id
_entity_poly.type
_entity_poly.pdbx_seq_one_letter_code
_entity_poly.pdbx_strand_id
1 'polypeptide(L)'
;MDTVTSKELPTLGLGLHFEDLPVGRAFRTIGRTITEPDIVNFINCTGMTEVLFTNLEFLKHESDIKGRLAPGSLVYCFAEGLLVHATMQKTGYAFLGMTLAIENPVFAGDTIHVEVAVTESRRSKSRPNRGIVTTLNRVVKQDGTTALTYTPTRMIKARGTGEG
;
A
#
# COMPACT_ATOMS: atom_id res chain seq x y z
N MET A 1 -39.00 -14.22 13.75
CA MET A 1 -37.69 -13.75 13.31
C MET A 1 -36.98 -13.30 14.57
N ASP A 2 -36.06 -14.13 15.08
CA ASP A 2 -35.25 -13.77 16.22
C ASP A 2 -34.35 -12.58 15.82
N THR A 3 -34.45 -11.49 16.54
CA THR A 3 -33.64 -10.27 16.29
C THR A 3 -32.20 -10.57 16.73
N VAL A 4 -31.34 -10.86 15.75
CA VAL A 4 -29.91 -11.01 15.99
C VAL A 4 -29.38 -9.71 16.56
N THR A 5 -28.82 -9.73 17.77
CA THR A 5 -28.28 -8.53 18.40
C THR A 5 -26.98 -8.10 17.70
N SER A 6 -26.71 -6.81 17.63
CA SER A 6 -25.52 -6.24 16.95
C SER A 6 -24.18 -6.78 17.50
N LYS A 7 -24.16 -7.30 18.73
CA LYS A 7 -22.98 -7.93 19.36
C LYS A 7 -22.66 -9.32 18.79
N GLU A 8 -23.63 -9.99 18.20
CA GLU A 8 -23.52 -11.37 17.68
C GLU A 8 -23.11 -11.40 16.20
N LEU A 9 -23.12 -10.26 15.53
CA LEU A 9 -22.75 -10.19 14.12
C LEU A 9 -21.21 -10.17 13.94
N PRO A 10 -20.65 -11.03 13.06
CA PRO A 10 -19.24 -10.99 12.73
C PRO A 10 -18.89 -9.70 11.97
N THR A 11 -17.77 -9.07 12.32
CA THR A 11 -17.24 -7.94 11.54
C THR A 11 -16.46 -8.49 10.34
N LEU A 12 -16.89 -8.16 9.13
CA LEU A 12 -16.18 -8.49 7.89
C LEU A 12 -15.13 -7.43 7.56
N GLY A 13 -14.18 -7.80 6.69
CA GLY A 13 -13.15 -6.88 6.19
C GLY A 13 -12.04 -6.61 7.21
N LEU A 14 -11.84 -7.49 8.18
CA LEU A 14 -10.71 -7.39 9.11
C LEU A 14 -9.40 -7.73 8.42
N GLY A 15 -8.30 -7.10 8.88
CA GLY A 15 -6.96 -7.35 8.39
C GLY A 15 -6.35 -8.67 8.89
N LEU A 16 -5.15 -8.94 8.40
CA LEU A 16 -4.37 -10.12 8.78
C LEU A 16 -3.71 -9.90 10.16
N HIS A 17 -3.65 -10.94 10.96
CA HIS A 17 -2.88 -10.97 12.19
C HIS A 17 -1.42 -11.39 11.92
N PHE A 18 -0.56 -11.20 12.90
CA PHE A 18 0.85 -11.59 12.81
C PHE A 18 1.04 -13.05 12.39
N GLU A 19 0.24 -13.96 12.94
CA GLU A 19 0.29 -15.40 12.65
C GLU A 19 -0.10 -15.74 11.20
N ASP A 20 -0.82 -14.85 10.53
CA ASP A 20 -1.18 -14.99 9.13
C ASP A 20 -0.05 -14.58 8.18
N LEU A 21 1.06 -14.05 8.70
CA LEU A 21 2.16 -13.47 7.93
C LEU A 21 3.50 -14.20 8.21
N PRO A 22 3.57 -15.53 8.01
CA PRO A 22 4.84 -16.25 8.12
C PRO A 22 5.79 -15.84 6.99
N VAL A 23 7.11 -15.96 7.24
CA VAL A 23 8.14 -15.75 6.20
C VAL A 23 7.85 -16.64 4.99
N GLY A 24 7.96 -16.08 3.79
CA GLY A 24 7.68 -16.76 2.52
C GLY A 24 6.21 -16.68 2.08
N ARG A 25 5.27 -16.23 2.92
CA ARG A 25 3.92 -15.95 2.44
C ARG A 25 3.96 -14.84 1.40
N ALA A 26 3.30 -15.08 0.25
CA ALA A 26 3.15 -14.09 -0.81
C ALA A 26 1.68 -13.94 -1.20
N PHE A 27 1.31 -12.73 -1.62
CA PHE A 27 -0.04 -12.40 -2.11
C PHE A 27 0.00 -11.12 -2.96
N ARG A 28 -1.11 -10.79 -3.60
CA ARG A 28 -1.28 -9.52 -4.31
C ARG A 28 -2.59 -8.84 -3.94
N THR A 29 -2.63 -7.53 -4.07
CA THR A 29 -3.86 -6.74 -3.92
C THR A 29 -4.71 -6.78 -5.20
N ILE A 30 -5.95 -6.30 -5.08
CA ILE A 30 -6.72 -5.86 -6.26
C ILE A 30 -6.02 -4.68 -6.93
N GLY A 31 -6.37 -4.41 -8.19
CA GLY A 31 -5.83 -3.26 -8.93
C GLY A 31 -6.60 -1.96 -8.68
N ARG A 32 -5.90 -0.82 -8.88
CA ARG A 32 -6.47 0.53 -8.91
C ARG A 32 -5.89 1.32 -10.06
N THR A 33 -6.75 1.94 -10.86
CA THR A 33 -6.33 2.87 -11.93
C THR A 33 -6.03 4.24 -11.33
N ILE A 34 -4.91 4.83 -11.74
CA ILE A 34 -4.54 6.21 -11.42
C ILE A 34 -5.20 7.12 -12.46
N THR A 35 -6.05 8.02 -11.99
CA THR A 35 -6.81 8.93 -12.85
C THR A 35 -6.22 10.34 -12.83
N GLU A 36 -6.56 11.17 -13.83
CA GLU A 36 -6.18 12.59 -13.84
C GLU A 36 -6.66 13.33 -12.57
N PRO A 37 -7.90 13.16 -12.10
CA PRO A 37 -8.33 13.75 -10.82
C PRO A 37 -7.47 13.33 -9.62
N ASP A 38 -6.98 12.10 -9.57
CA ASP A 38 -6.09 11.64 -8.48
C ASP A 38 -4.80 12.46 -8.46
N ILE A 39 -4.19 12.67 -9.64
CA ILE A 39 -2.96 13.45 -9.80
C ILE A 39 -3.18 14.90 -9.38
N VAL A 40 -4.22 15.54 -9.89
CA VAL A 40 -4.56 16.95 -9.58
C VAL A 40 -4.80 17.13 -8.09
N ASN A 41 -5.61 16.28 -7.47
CA ASN A 41 -5.90 16.35 -6.04
C ASN A 41 -4.65 16.15 -5.19
N PHE A 42 -3.79 15.21 -5.55
CA PHE A 42 -2.55 14.95 -4.83
C PHE A 42 -1.60 16.15 -4.90
N ILE A 43 -1.40 16.72 -6.10
CA ILE A 43 -0.56 17.90 -6.30
C ILE A 43 -1.07 19.07 -5.46
N ASN A 44 -2.38 19.34 -5.51
CA ASN A 44 -2.98 20.44 -4.77
C ASN A 44 -2.87 20.27 -3.26
N CYS A 45 -3.11 19.07 -2.72
CA CYS A 45 -3.06 18.86 -1.28
C CYS A 45 -1.64 18.82 -0.72
N THR A 46 -0.63 18.45 -1.54
CA THR A 46 0.77 18.36 -1.11
C THR A 46 1.62 19.57 -1.45
N GLY A 47 1.14 20.46 -2.34
CA GLY A 47 1.90 21.58 -2.85
C GLY A 47 3.00 21.18 -3.85
N MET A 48 2.96 19.98 -4.44
CA MET A 48 3.91 19.51 -5.46
C MET A 48 3.64 20.15 -6.84
N THR A 49 3.76 21.47 -6.90
CA THR A 49 3.40 22.30 -8.09
C THR A 49 4.54 22.47 -9.08
N GLU A 50 5.48 21.54 -9.14
CA GLU A 50 6.58 21.54 -10.11
C GLU A 50 6.02 21.40 -11.54
N VAL A 51 6.69 22.05 -12.53
CA VAL A 51 6.20 22.12 -13.93
C VAL A 51 6.00 20.75 -14.56
N LEU A 52 6.76 19.75 -14.15
CA LEU A 52 6.61 18.36 -14.58
C LEU A 52 5.20 17.80 -14.31
N PHE A 53 4.53 18.30 -13.27
CA PHE A 53 3.20 17.86 -12.88
C PHE A 53 2.08 18.84 -13.23
N THR A 54 2.41 20.08 -13.60
CA THR A 54 1.43 21.16 -13.73
C THR A 54 1.36 21.78 -15.13
N ASN A 55 2.39 21.58 -15.99
CA ASN A 55 2.47 22.22 -17.29
C ASN A 55 2.54 21.19 -18.42
N LEU A 56 1.40 20.98 -19.09
CA LEU A 56 1.31 20.02 -20.21
C LEU A 56 2.12 20.43 -21.43
N GLU A 57 2.32 21.72 -21.65
CA GLU A 57 3.13 22.20 -22.79
C GLU A 57 4.62 21.90 -22.54
N PHE A 58 5.09 22.07 -21.31
CA PHE A 58 6.43 21.64 -20.90
C PHE A 58 6.63 20.13 -21.16
N LEU A 59 5.68 19.28 -20.78
CA LEU A 59 5.73 17.83 -21.02
C LEU A 59 5.81 17.48 -22.51
N LYS A 60 5.15 18.26 -23.38
CA LYS A 60 5.17 18.01 -24.83
C LYS A 60 6.48 18.41 -25.49
N HIS A 61 7.04 19.53 -25.10
CA HIS A 61 8.08 20.20 -25.88
C HIS A 61 9.47 20.16 -25.26
N GLU A 62 9.58 20.15 -23.93
CA GLU A 62 10.82 20.33 -23.21
C GLU A 62 11.22 19.12 -22.33
N SER A 63 10.27 18.30 -21.92
CA SER A 63 10.51 17.12 -21.08
C SER A 63 10.84 15.88 -21.92
N ASP A 64 11.76 15.05 -21.43
CA ASP A 64 11.99 13.70 -21.97
C ASP A 64 10.86 12.72 -21.58
N ILE A 65 10.15 13.01 -20.49
CA ILE A 65 9.00 12.22 -20.04
C ILE A 65 7.77 12.70 -20.79
N LYS A 66 7.19 11.83 -21.61
CA LYS A 66 5.99 12.13 -22.39
C LYS A 66 4.77 11.54 -21.72
N GLY A 67 3.73 12.36 -21.56
CA GLY A 67 2.45 11.95 -20.98
C GLY A 67 2.18 12.55 -19.59
N ARG A 68 0.99 12.32 -19.07
CA ARG A 68 0.54 12.86 -17.79
C ARG A 68 1.12 12.03 -16.63
N LEU A 69 2.30 12.42 -16.18
CA LEU A 69 3.06 11.74 -15.14
C LEU A 69 2.37 11.84 -13.77
N ALA A 70 2.28 10.73 -13.09
CA ALA A 70 1.89 10.66 -11.68
C ALA A 70 3.13 10.84 -10.78
N PRO A 71 3.10 11.70 -9.74
CA PRO A 71 4.17 11.75 -8.75
C PRO A 71 4.44 10.36 -8.14
N GLY A 72 5.70 9.97 -8.00
CA GLY A 72 6.06 8.67 -7.41
C GLY A 72 5.53 8.48 -5.99
N SER A 73 5.44 9.58 -5.22
CA SER A 73 4.82 9.59 -3.90
C SER A 73 3.31 9.31 -3.95
N LEU A 74 2.58 9.76 -4.98
CA LEU A 74 1.18 9.39 -5.20
C LEU A 74 1.06 7.88 -5.45
N VAL A 75 1.91 7.32 -6.31
CA VAL A 75 1.93 5.88 -6.61
C VAL A 75 2.16 5.07 -5.35
N TYR A 76 3.12 5.48 -4.51
CA TYR A 76 3.37 4.87 -3.21
C TYR A 76 2.15 4.97 -2.28
N CYS A 77 1.55 6.15 -2.14
CA CYS A 77 0.36 6.34 -1.29
C CYS A 77 -0.81 5.46 -1.72
N PHE A 78 -1.00 5.28 -3.03
CA PHE A 78 -2.06 4.41 -3.54
C PHE A 78 -1.75 2.92 -3.31
N ALA A 79 -0.50 2.52 -3.49
CA ALA A 79 -0.05 1.17 -3.14
C ALA A 79 -0.29 0.86 -1.65
N GLU A 80 0.07 1.79 -0.76
CA GLU A 80 -0.21 1.67 0.67
C GLU A 80 -1.71 1.62 0.97
N GLY A 81 -2.51 2.44 0.29
CA GLY A 81 -3.98 2.42 0.44
C GLY A 81 -4.57 1.05 0.10
N LEU A 82 -4.13 0.42 -1.00
CA LEU A 82 -4.54 -0.92 -1.39
C LEU A 82 -4.15 -1.97 -0.33
N LEU A 83 -2.93 -1.85 0.20
CA LEU A 83 -2.37 -2.79 1.16
C LEU A 83 -3.03 -2.68 2.54
N VAL A 84 -3.18 -1.45 3.04
CA VAL A 84 -3.84 -1.16 4.32
C VAL A 84 -5.30 -1.62 4.28
N HIS A 85 -6.00 -1.36 3.17
CA HIS A 85 -7.38 -1.82 3.00
C HIS A 85 -7.47 -3.34 3.04
N ALA A 86 -6.57 -4.04 2.33
CA ALA A 86 -6.63 -5.50 2.20
C ALA A 86 -6.16 -6.26 3.46
N THR A 87 -5.23 -5.67 4.25
CA THR A 87 -4.48 -6.47 5.23
C THR A 87 -4.40 -5.90 6.64
N MET A 88 -4.78 -4.62 6.88
CA MET A 88 -4.45 -3.96 8.15
C MET A 88 -5.65 -3.43 8.93
N GLN A 89 -6.88 -3.69 8.48
CA GLN A 89 -8.08 -3.21 9.18
C GLN A 89 -8.16 -3.80 10.59
N LYS A 90 -8.06 -2.94 11.62
CA LYS A 90 -8.01 -3.27 13.06
C LYS A 90 -6.80 -4.12 13.52
N THR A 91 -5.83 -4.42 12.64
CA THR A 91 -4.66 -5.25 12.97
C THR A 91 -3.32 -4.52 12.87
N GLY A 92 -3.24 -3.43 12.09
CA GLY A 92 -2.06 -2.58 12.01
C GLY A 92 -1.89 -1.72 13.27
N TYR A 93 -0.68 -1.70 13.84
CA TYR A 93 -0.37 -0.84 14.99
C TYR A 93 0.55 0.32 14.66
N ALA A 94 1.63 0.06 13.93
CA ALA A 94 2.63 1.08 13.63
C ALA A 94 3.40 0.74 12.36
N PHE A 95 3.75 1.78 11.64
CA PHE A 95 4.73 1.78 10.58
C PHE A 95 6.09 2.16 11.21
N LEU A 96 7.10 1.31 11.07
CA LEU A 96 8.38 1.49 11.77
C LEU A 96 9.46 2.07 10.85
N GLY A 97 9.32 1.90 9.55
CA GLY A 97 10.26 2.41 8.56
C GLY A 97 10.16 1.65 7.25
N MET A 98 10.84 2.16 6.22
CA MET A 98 10.95 1.50 4.92
C MET A 98 12.18 1.97 4.16
N THR A 99 12.56 1.20 3.14
CA THR A 99 13.30 1.68 1.96
C THR A 99 12.36 1.73 0.77
N LEU A 100 12.58 2.65 -0.16
CA LEU A 100 11.76 2.80 -1.36
C LEU A 100 12.65 3.16 -2.55
N ALA A 101 12.42 2.50 -3.69
CA ALA A 101 13.01 2.80 -4.97
C ALA A 101 11.93 3.01 -6.03
N ILE A 102 12.02 4.10 -6.80
CA ILE A 102 11.20 4.35 -7.98
C ILE A 102 11.95 3.76 -9.17
N GLU A 103 11.29 2.88 -9.92
CA GLU A 103 11.94 2.14 -11.01
C GLU A 103 11.44 2.60 -12.39
N ASN A 104 10.14 2.77 -12.54
CA ASN A 104 9.54 3.18 -13.80
C ASN A 104 8.43 4.22 -13.59
N PRO A 105 8.22 5.14 -14.56
CA PRO A 105 7.17 6.13 -14.48
C PRO A 105 5.78 5.50 -14.58
N VAL A 106 4.83 6.13 -13.89
CA VAL A 106 3.40 5.80 -13.94
C VAL A 106 2.65 7.01 -14.46
N PHE A 107 1.68 6.77 -15.34
CA PHE A 107 0.90 7.81 -16.01
C PHE A 107 -0.57 7.71 -15.66
N ALA A 108 -1.31 8.78 -15.88
CA ALA A 108 -2.77 8.73 -15.83
C ALA A 108 -3.29 7.66 -16.81
N GLY A 109 -4.19 6.79 -16.31
CA GLY A 109 -4.70 5.62 -17.03
C GLY A 109 -3.99 4.31 -16.68
N ASP A 110 -2.80 4.34 -16.09
CA ASP A 110 -2.15 3.13 -15.60
C ASP A 110 -2.93 2.52 -14.43
N THR A 111 -3.03 1.20 -14.41
CA THR A 111 -3.62 0.43 -13.31
C THR A 111 -2.52 -0.29 -12.57
N ILE A 112 -2.42 -0.06 -11.27
CA ILE A 112 -1.41 -0.66 -10.40
C ILE A 112 -2.03 -1.66 -9.44
N HIS A 113 -1.27 -2.68 -9.06
CA HIS A 113 -1.53 -3.54 -7.91
C HIS A 113 -0.22 -3.75 -7.13
N VAL A 114 -0.31 -4.28 -5.93
CA VAL A 114 0.87 -4.57 -5.10
C VAL A 114 1.04 -6.08 -4.97
N GLU A 115 2.23 -6.56 -5.32
CA GLU A 115 2.70 -7.91 -5.02
C GLU A 115 3.54 -7.86 -3.75
N VAL A 116 3.26 -8.74 -2.81
CA VAL A 116 3.84 -8.74 -1.47
C VAL A 116 4.46 -10.08 -1.17
N ALA A 117 5.68 -10.07 -0.64
CA ALA A 117 6.34 -11.24 -0.06
C ALA A 117 6.81 -10.92 1.36
N VAL A 118 6.46 -11.75 2.33
CA VAL A 118 6.93 -11.62 3.72
C VAL A 118 8.38 -12.10 3.79
N THR A 119 9.30 -11.19 4.13
CA THR A 119 10.73 -11.46 4.22
C THR A 119 11.20 -11.69 5.65
N GLU A 120 10.57 -11.02 6.61
CA GLU A 120 10.84 -11.20 8.04
C GLU A 120 9.54 -11.21 8.83
N SER A 121 9.47 -12.07 9.83
CA SER A 121 8.32 -12.17 10.73
C SER A 121 8.82 -12.65 12.10
N ARG A 122 8.67 -11.82 13.11
CA ARG A 122 9.07 -12.14 14.48
C ARG A 122 8.14 -11.53 15.50
N ARG A 123 7.93 -12.21 16.61
CA ARG A 123 7.15 -11.67 17.72
C ARG A 123 7.91 -10.53 18.42
N SER A 124 7.20 -9.52 18.86
CA SER A 124 7.80 -8.41 19.62
C SER A 124 8.29 -8.90 20.98
N LYS A 125 9.54 -8.57 21.32
CA LYS A 125 10.14 -8.94 22.63
C LYS A 125 9.51 -8.19 23.80
N SER A 126 9.13 -6.93 23.61
CA SER A 126 8.58 -6.05 24.65
C SER A 126 7.06 -6.08 24.75
N ARG A 127 6.36 -6.55 23.72
CA ARG A 127 4.90 -6.57 23.63
C ARG A 127 4.41 -7.86 22.96
N PRO A 128 4.15 -8.92 23.75
CA PRO A 128 3.84 -10.27 23.22
C PRO A 128 2.58 -10.34 22.35
N ASN A 129 1.64 -9.39 22.53
CA ASN A 129 0.42 -9.27 21.72
C ASN A 129 0.64 -8.65 20.33
N ARG A 130 1.91 -8.49 19.90
CA ARG A 130 2.28 -7.89 18.60
C ARG A 130 3.42 -8.65 17.95
N GLY A 131 3.43 -8.64 16.63
CA GLY A 131 4.56 -9.07 15.81
C GLY A 131 5.15 -7.93 15.01
N ILE A 132 6.39 -8.08 14.59
CA ILE A 132 7.09 -7.19 13.68
C ILE A 132 7.27 -7.97 12.37
N VAL A 133 6.78 -7.40 11.29
CA VAL A 133 6.79 -8.01 9.96
C VAL A 133 7.43 -7.06 8.97
N THR A 134 8.39 -7.55 8.21
CA THR A 134 8.99 -6.86 7.04
C THR A 134 8.53 -7.58 5.78
N THR A 135 8.13 -6.80 4.78
CA THR A 135 7.71 -7.34 3.48
C THR A 135 8.50 -6.70 2.36
N LEU A 136 8.72 -7.43 1.28
CA LEU A 136 9.12 -6.88 -0.01
C LEU A 136 7.85 -6.64 -0.83
N ASN A 137 7.60 -5.40 -1.20
CA ASN A 137 6.43 -4.98 -1.93
C ASN A 137 6.84 -4.44 -3.30
N ARG A 138 6.28 -5.01 -4.36
CA ARG A 138 6.44 -4.54 -5.74
C ARG A 138 5.12 -3.95 -6.21
N VAL A 139 5.15 -2.71 -6.66
CA VAL A 139 4.00 -2.08 -7.32
C VAL A 139 4.13 -2.33 -8.81
N VAL A 140 3.19 -3.08 -9.35
CA VAL A 140 3.23 -3.59 -10.72
C VAL A 140 2.08 -3.00 -11.53
N LYS A 141 2.38 -2.56 -12.75
CA LYS A 141 1.42 -2.02 -13.71
C LYS A 141 0.68 -3.14 -14.44
N GLN A 142 -0.38 -2.81 -15.16
CA GLN A 142 -1.18 -3.72 -15.98
C GLN A 142 -0.38 -4.47 -17.05
N ASP A 143 0.76 -3.93 -17.49
CA ASP A 143 1.66 -4.52 -18.47
C ASP A 143 2.76 -5.41 -17.87
N GLY A 144 2.78 -5.58 -16.54
CA GLY A 144 3.81 -6.32 -15.80
C GLY A 144 5.03 -5.51 -15.41
N THR A 145 5.13 -4.23 -15.81
CA THR A 145 6.25 -3.36 -15.45
C THR A 145 6.20 -3.01 -13.96
N THR A 146 7.32 -3.15 -13.26
CA THR A 146 7.47 -2.69 -11.87
C THR A 146 7.62 -1.17 -11.84
N ALA A 147 6.70 -0.48 -11.22
CA ALA A 147 6.73 0.97 -11.06
C ALA A 147 7.63 1.41 -9.91
N LEU A 148 7.49 0.74 -8.77
CA LEU A 148 8.34 0.96 -7.60
C LEU A 148 8.42 -0.30 -6.72
N THR A 149 9.48 -0.36 -5.92
CA THR A 149 9.70 -1.40 -4.92
C THR A 149 9.94 -0.76 -3.56
N TYR A 150 9.37 -1.31 -2.51
CA TYR A 150 9.61 -0.83 -1.15
C TYR A 150 9.55 -1.96 -0.12
N THR A 151 10.30 -1.78 0.98
CA THR A 151 10.42 -2.79 2.05
C THR A 151 9.99 -2.20 3.38
N PRO A 152 8.67 -2.15 3.66
CA PRO A 152 8.19 -1.62 4.93
C PRO A 152 8.35 -2.63 6.06
N THR A 153 8.70 -2.12 7.23
CA THR A 153 8.62 -2.86 8.50
C THR A 153 7.46 -2.32 9.32
N ARG A 154 6.58 -3.21 9.77
CA ARG A 154 5.35 -2.86 10.49
C ARG A 154 5.17 -3.66 11.76
N MET A 155 4.48 -3.05 12.71
CA MET A 155 3.99 -3.74 13.89
C MET A 155 2.53 -4.14 13.66
N ILE A 156 2.24 -5.43 13.77
CA ILE A 156 0.96 -6.05 13.48
C ILE A 156 0.42 -6.73 14.76
N LYS A 157 -0.88 -6.68 14.96
CA LYS A 157 -1.57 -7.35 16.06
C LYS A 157 -1.37 -8.87 15.96
N ALA A 158 -0.96 -9.50 17.07
CA ALA A 158 -0.99 -10.95 17.21
C ALA A 158 -2.34 -11.39 17.81
N ARG A 159 -2.78 -12.60 17.46
CA ARG A 159 -3.89 -13.23 18.16
C ARG A 159 -3.48 -13.45 19.61
N GLY A 160 -4.37 -13.18 20.54
CA GLY A 160 -4.12 -13.41 21.96
C GLY A 160 -3.85 -14.90 22.21
N THR A 161 -2.85 -15.20 23.02
CA THR A 161 -2.79 -16.47 23.71
C THR A 161 -3.97 -16.47 24.68
N GLY A 162 -5.10 -17.06 24.29
CA GLY A 162 -6.27 -17.36 25.10
C GLY A 162 -6.54 -16.43 26.30
N GLU A 163 -7.37 -15.41 26.11
CA GLU A 163 -8.35 -15.06 27.12
C GLU A 163 -9.65 -15.70 26.64
N GLY A 164 -9.99 -16.82 27.29
CA GLY A 164 -11.29 -17.46 27.21
C GLY A 164 -12.34 -16.60 27.90
#